data_10697f7442774b6bd81ca2cc23b5405c
#
_entry.id   10697f7442774b6bd81ca2cc23b5405c
#
_cell.length_a   1.000
_cell.length_b   1.000
_cell.length_c   1.000
_cell.angle_alpha   90.00
_cell.angle_beta   90.00
_cell.angle_gamma   90.00
#
_symmetry.space_group_name_H-M   'P 1'
#
loop_
_entity.id
_entity.type
_entity.pdbx_description
1 polymer ?
#
loop_
_entity_poly.entity_id
_entity_poly.type
_entity_poly.pdbx_seq_one_letter_code
_entity_poly.pdbx_strand_id
1 'polypeptide(L)'
;MAFINQRIPLKIFYPLILRGMQVYTDINHLPPFKNAVITIGSFDGVHTGHMAIINELLREAKMVAGNPVLITFNPHPSQVISGRPPVNILSTREEKLGLLEKAGVPYVVEVPFTMQFSEQSAHEYIHQFLVKCF
;
A
#
# COMPACT_ATOMS: atom_id res chain seq x y z
N MET A 1 -44.13 -1.05 -18.88
CA MET A 1 -42.83 -1.63 -18.55
C MET A 1 -41.86 -0.48 -18.36
N ALA A 2 -41.55 -0.15 -17.12
CA ALA A 2 -40.58 0.91 -16.82
C ALA A 2 -39.21 0.20 -16.58
N PHE A 3 -38.28 0.40 -17.51
CA PHE A 3 -36.88 0.02 -17.29
C PHE A 3 -36.27 1.07 -16.37
N ILE A 4 -36.10 0.71 -15.10
CA ILE A 4 -35.32 1.51 -14.17
C ILE A 4 -33.85 1.26 -14.53
N ASN A 5 -33.32 2.16 -15.34
CA ASN A 5 -31.91 2.23 -15.65
C ASN A 5 -31.20 2.86 -14.44
N GLN A 6 -30.98 2.06 -13.39
CA GLN A 6 -30.07 2.44 -12.32
C GLN A 6 -28.66 2.42 -12.89
N ARG A 7 -28.22 3.54 -13.42
CA ARG A 7 -26.80 3.81 -13.61
C ARG A 7 -26.20 3.87 -12.20
N ILE A 8 -25.64 2.74 -11.77
CA ILE A 8 -24.71 2.74 -10.64
C ILE A 8 -23.58 3.67 -11.08
N PRO A 9 -23.31 4.77 -10.35
CA PRO A 9 -22.13 5.56 -10.68
C PRO A 9 -20.93 4.65 -10.42
N LEU A 10 -20.30 4.20 -11.48
CA LEU A 10 -18.95 3.65 -11.41
C LEU A 10 -18.10 4.78 -10.82
N LYS A 11 -17.90 4.75 -9.51
CA LYS A 11 -16.79 5.46 -8.88
C LYS A 11 -15.54 4.77 -9.40
N ILE A 12 -15.07 5.21 -10.54
CA ILE A 12 -13.78 4.81 -11.06
C ILE A 12 -12.77 5.45 -10.10
N PHE A 13 -12.31 4.67 -9.11
CA PHE A 13 -11.20 5.08 -8.28
C PHE A 13 -9.94 5.02 -9.15
N TYR A 14 -9.60 6.16 -9.75
CA TYR A 14 -8.32 6.28 -10.42
C TYR A 14 -7.21 6.24 -9.36
N PRO A 15 -6.21 5.39 -9.53
CA PRO A 15 -5.02 5.47 -8.68
C PRO A 15 -4.41 6.87 -8.83
N LEU A 16 -3.89 7.42 -7.73
CA LEU A 16 -3.10 8.63 -7.82
C LEU A 16 -1.81 8.30 -8.60
N ILE A 17 -1.70 8.83 -9.82
CA ILE A 17 -0.49 8.62 -10.63
C ILE A 17 0.47 9.76 -10.33
N LEU A 18 1.59 9.42 -9.72
CA LEU A 18 2.72 10.30 -9.49
C LEU A 18 3.81 9.89 -10.47
N ARG A 19 4.05 10.66 -11.52
CA ARG A 19 5.14 10.48 -12.52
C ARG A 19 5.46 9.04 -12.96
N GLY A 20 4.53 8.10 -12.83
CA GLY A 20 4.70 6.68 -13.17
C GLY A 20 4.48 5.71 -12.01
N MET A 21 4.43 6.17 -10.77
CA MET A 21 4.01 5.38 -9.62
C MET A 21 2.49 5.44 -9.46
N GLN A 22 1.86 4.29 -9.25
CA GLN A 22 0.42 4.18 -8.99
C GLN A 22 0.18 3.92 -7.50
N VAL A 23 -0.64 4.75 -6.86
CA VAL A 23 -0.98 4.65 -5.45
C VAL A 23 -2.44 4.26 -5.31
N TYR A 24 -2.69 3.13 -4.67
CA TYR A 24 -4.03 2.59 -4.40
C TYR A 24 -4.36 2.77 -2.93
N THR A 25 -5.50 3.38 -2.65
CA THR A 25 -6.00 3.61 -1.28
C THR A 25 -7.24 2.79 -0.96
N ASP A 26 -7.89 2.22 -1.97
CA ASP A 26 -9.03 1.33 -1.80
C ASP A 26 -8.59 -0.13 -1.96
N ILE A 27 -8.41 -0.79 -0.83
CA ILE A 27 -7.96 -2.19 -0.77
C ILE A 27 -9.01 -3.20 -1.28
N ASN A 28 -10.27 -2.78 -1.42
CA ASN A 28 -11.33 -3.64 -1.93
C ASN A 28 -11.42 -3.65 -3.47
N HIS A 29 -10.73 -2.72 -4.11
CA HIS A 29 -10.76 -2.54 -5.56
C HIS A 29 -9.34 -2.44 -6.14
N LEU A 30 -8.46 -3.35 -5.72
CA LEU A 30 -7.11 -3.44 -6.29
C LEU A 30 -7.14 -4.11 -7.67
N PRO A 31 -6.26 -3.71 -8.59
CA PRO A 31 -6.12 -4.39 -9.86
C PRO A 31 -5.52 -5.79 -9.65
N PRO A 32 -5.73 -6.72 -10.59
CA PRO A 32 -5.03 -7.99 -10.55
C PRO A 32 -3.54 -7.79 -10.83
N PHE A 33 -2.71 -7.95 -9.80
CA PHE A 33 -1.26 -7.90 -9.94
C PHE A 33 -0.73 -9.25 -10.43
N LYS A 34 -0.01 -9.24 -11.53
CA LYS A 34 0.59 -10.45 -12.08
C LYS A 34 1.81 -10.86 -11.26
N ASN A 35 1.87 -12.09 -10.77
CA ASN A 35 2.99 -12.63 -9.99
C ASN A 35 3.47 -11.63 -8.94
N ALA A 36 2.56 -11.09 -8.12
CA ALA A 36 2.86 -10.03 -7.18
C ALA A 36 4.00 -10.41 -6.24
N VAL A 37 5.02 -9.56 -6.18
CA VAL A 37 6.05 -9.61 -5.12
C VAL A 37 5.77 -8.45 -4.18
N ILE A 38 5.64 -8.74 -2.89
CA ILE A 38 5.08 -7.80 -1.93
C ILE A 38 6.09 -7.53 -0.82
N THR A 39 6.21 -6.26 -0.44
CA THR A 39 6.82 -5.85 0.83
C THR A 39 5.87 -4.98 1.62
N ILE A 40 5.99 -5.01 2.95
CA ILE A 40 5.09 -4.31 3.87
C ILE A 40 5.90 -3.56 4.91
N GLY A 41 5.56 -2.30 5.13
CA GLY A 41 6.21 -1.50 6.16
C GLY A 41 5.65 -0.07 6.23
N SER A 42 6.04 0.65 7.27
CA SER A 42 5.68 2.07 7.40
C SER A 42 6.44 2.96 6.41
N PHE A 43 7.67 2.58 6.07
CA PHE A 43 8.56 3.30 5.15
C PHE A 43 8.72 4.80 5.47
N ASP A 44 8.64 5.14 6.75
CA ASP A 44 8.81 6.52 7.18
C ASP A 44 10.24 7.00 6.93
N GLY A 45 10.37 8.14 6.24
CA GLY A 45 11.65 8.74 5.87
C GLY A 45 12.46 7.99 4.80
N VAL A 46 12.05 6.81 4.37
CA VAL A 46 12.73 5.96 3.35
C VAL A 46 14.25 5.94 3.52
N HIS A 47 14.72 5.55 4.70
CA HIS A 47 16.15 5.48 5.03
C HIS A 47 16.86 4.31 4.33
N THR A 48 18.19 4.19 4.53
CA THR A 48 19.05 3.19 3.87
C THR A 48 18.54 1.75 4.01
N GLY A 49 18.01 1.36 5.18
CA GLY A 49 17.43 0.03 5.38
C GLY A 49 16.20 -0.20 4.52
N HIS A 50 15.34 0.81 4.37
CA HIS A 50 14.19 0.74 3.47
C HIS A 50 14.63 0.61 2.01
N MET A 51 15.69 1.31 1.60
CA MET A 51 16.23 1.19 0.24
C MET A 51 16.73 -0.22 -0.07
N ALA A 52 17.34 -0.92 0.89
CA ALA A 52 17.75 -2.30 0.71
C ALA A 52 16.53 -3.22 0.45
N ILE A 53 15.45 -3.05 1.21
CA ILE A 53 14.20 -3.80 1.03
C ILE A 53 13.56 -3.46 -0.32
N ILE A 54 13.52 -2.21 -0.73
CA ILE A 54 12.96 -1.78 -2.02
C ILE A 54 13.77 -2.37 -3.18
N ASN A 55 15.09 -2.33 -3.11
CA ASN A 55 15.94 -2.91 -4.15
C ASN A 55 15.72 -4.42 -4.28
N GLU A 56 15.56 -5.12 -3.15
CA GLU A 56 15.25 -6.55 -3.14
C GLU A 56 13.86 -6.82 -3.75
N LEU A 57 12.85 -6.04 -3.40
CA LEU A 57 11.52 -6.11 -3.97
C LEU A 57 11.56 -6.00 -5.51
N LEU A 58 12.27 -4.99 -6.02
CA LEU A 58 12.38 -4.74 -7.46
C LEU A 58 13.15 -5.87 -8.17
N ARG A 59 14.20 -6.39 -7.53
CA ARG A 59 15.00 -7.51 -8.04
C ARG A 59 14.18 -8.79 -8.15
N GLU A 60 13.48 -9.17 -7.09
CA GLU A 60 12.66 -10.38 -7.05
C GLU A 60 11.50 -10.32 -8.04
N ALA A 61 10.82 -9.17 -8.14
CA ALA A 61 9.75 -8.98 -9.10
C ALA A 61 10.24 -9.15 -10.54
N LYS A 62 11.44 -8.65 -10.86
CA LYS A 62 12.05 -8.83 -12.18
C LYS A 62 12.33 -10.29 -12.48
N MET A 63 12.81 -11.07 -11.50
CA MET A 63 13.14 -12.49 -11.68
C MET A 63 11.91 -13.33 -12.02
N VAL A 64 10.75 -13.00 -11.47
CA VAL A 64 9.50 -13.74 -11.70
C VAL A 64 8.61 -13.10 -12.79
N ALA A 65 9.11 -12.08 -13.49
CA ALA A 65 8.32 -11.25 -14.42
C ALA A 65 7.00 -10.78 -13.79
N GLY A 66 7.08 -10.35 -12.54
CA GLY A 66 5.95 -9.97 -11.68
C GLY A 66 5.88 -8.47 -11.39
N ASN A 67 4.82 -8.09 -10.71
CA ASN A 67 4.58 -6.73 -10.26
C ASN A 67 5.16 -6.53 -8.85
N PRO A 68 6.10 -5.59 -8.64
CA PRO A 68 6.54 -5.22 -7.30
C PRO A 68 5.50 -4.32 -6.65
N VAL A 69 4.98 -4.71 -5.50
CA VAL A 69 3.95 -3.97 -4.75
C VAL A 69 4.46 -3.66 -3.36
N LEU A 70 4.52 -2.38 -3.02
CA LEU A 70 4.87 -1.93 -1.69
C LEU A 70 3.60 -1.55 -0.94
N ILE A 71 3.37 -2.22 0.19
CA ILE A 71 2.24 -1.93 1.08
C ILE A 71 2.74 -1.04 2.22
N THR A 72 2.09 0.09 2.42
CA THR A 72 2.35 1.00 3.53
C THR A 72 1.06 1.42 4.22
N PHE A 73 1.16 2.22 5.27
CA PHE A 73 0.03 2.59 6.11
C PHE A 73 -0.17 4.10 6.17
N ASN A 74 -1.43 4.51 6.22
CA ASN A 74 -1.82 5.90 6.48
C ASN A 74 -3.14 5.92 7.29
N PRO A 75 -3.17 6.55 8.49
CA PRO A 75 -2.06 7.21 9.17
C PRO A 75 -0.95 6.23 9.60
N HIS A 76 0.20 6.79 10.04
CA HIS A 76 1.31 5.98 10.54
C HIS A 76 0.86 5.16 11.77
N PRO A 77 1.24 3.88 11.89
CA PRO A 77 0.80 3.02 13.01
C PRO A 77 1.01 3.62 14.40
N SER A 78 2.11 4.34 14.62
CA SER A 78 2.40 5.00 15.91
C SER A 78 1.43 6.10 16.29
N GLN A 79 0.69 6.65 15.33
CA GLN A 79 -0.34 7.68 15.60
C GLN A 79 -1.65 7.07 16.08
N VAL A 80 -1.88 5.80 15.80
CA VAL A 80 -3.14 5.11 16.09
C VAL A 80 -3.05 4.25 17.35
N ILE A 81 -1.92 3.59 17.57
CA ILE A 81 -1.74 2.69 18.71
C ILE A 81 -1.60 3.53 19.98
N SER A 82 -2.63 3.48 20.83
CA SER A 82 -2.64 4.15 22.12
C SER A 82 -1.67 3.51 23.13
N GLY A 83 -1.17 4.31 24.08
CA GLY A 83 -0.29 3.84 25.16
C GLY A 83 1.19 3.75 24.79
N ARG A 84 1.59 4.13 23.59
CA ARG A 84 2.98 4.33 23.22
C ARG A 84 3.33 5.83 23.22
N PRO A 85 4.57 6.21 23.60
CA PRO A 85 4.98 7.60 23.43
C PRO A 85 4.89 7.99 21.95
N PRO A 86 4.53 9.25 21.65
CA PRO A 86 4.46 9.71 20.28
C PRO A 86 5.84 9.55 19.62
N VAL A 87 5.90 8.81 18.53
CA VAL A 87 7.10 8.68 17.70
C VAL A 87 7.12 9.85 16.73
N ASN A 88 8.25 10.53 16.65
CA ASN A 88 8.45 11.56 15.63
C ASN A 88 8.40 10.90 14.25
N ILE A 89 7.41 11.27 13.47
CA ILE A 89 7.30 10.84 12.08
C ILE A 89 8.30 11.65 11.26
N LEU A 90 9.12 10.96 10.48
CA LEU A 90 10.24 11.56 9.75
C LEU A 90 9.80 12.23 8.44
N SER A 91 8.67 11.80 7.88
CA SER A 91 8.16 12.29 6.60
C SER A 91 6.65 12.49 6.63
N THR A 92 6.17 13.52 5.93
CA THR A 92 4.75 13.63 5.60
C THR A 92 4.34 12.51 4.64
N ARG A 93 3.02 12.34 4.41
CA ARG A 93 2.52 11.38 3.42
C ARG A 93 3.07 11.68 2.02
N GLU A 94 3.04 12.94 1.64
CA GLU A 94 3.50 13.43 0.33
C GLU A 94 5.00 13.21 0.15
N GLU A 95 5.79 13.51 1.15
CA GLU A 95 7.24 13.29 1.16
C GLU A 95 7.56 11.79 1.05
N LYS A 96 6.88 10.94 1.83
CA LYS A 96 7.03 9.48 1.76
C LYS A 96 6.74 8.95 0.36
N LEU A 97 5.61 9.32 -0.23
CA LEU A 97 5.26 8.89 -1.58
C LEU A 97 6.27 9.39 -2.61
N GLY A 98 6.73 10.63 -2.50
CA GLY A 98 7.76 11.18 -3.38
C GLY A 98 9.12 10.46 -3.26
N LEU A 99 9.49 10.01 -2.06
CA LEU A 99 10.71 9.22 -1.84
C LEU A 99 10.58 7.80 -2.43
N LEU A 100 9.41 7.15 -2.27
CA LEU A 100 9.14 5.85 -2.86
C LEU A 100 9.15 5.89 -4.40
N GLU A 101 8.59 6.95 -4.98
CA GLU A 101 8.65 7.18 -6.43
C GLU A 101 10.10 7.33 -6.92
N LYS A 102 10.90 8.15 -6.24
CA LYS A 102 12.33 8.31 -6.55
C LYS A 102 13.12 7.01 -6.41
N ALA A 103 12.71 6.14 -5.50
CA ALA A 103 13.28 4.80 -5.32
C ALA A 103 12.87 3.82 -6.43
N GLY A 104 11.99 4.21 -7.34
CA GLY A 104 11.57 3.40 -8.50
C GLY A 104 10.44 2.41 -8.20
N VAL A 105 9.70 2.57 -7.11
CA VAL A 105 8.55 1.73 -6.77
C VAL A 105 7.39 2.04 -7.72
N PRO A 106 6.88 1.08 -8.52
CA PRO A 106 5.80 1.35 -9.47
C PRO A 106 4.40 1.26 -8.86
N TYR A 107 4.21 0.43 -7.82
CA TYR A 107 2.90 0.20 -7.19
C TYR A 107 2.98 0.32 -5.69
N VAL A 108 2.17 1.22 -5.13
CA VAL A 108 2.01 1.42 -3.70
C VAL A 108 0.56 1.16 -3.32
N VAL A 109 0.35 0.33 -2.31
CA VAL A 109 -0.97 0.16 -1.67
C VAL A 109 -0.91 0.79 -0.30
N GLU A 110 -1.69 1.83 -0.09
CA GLU A 110 -1.75 2.56 1.16
C GLU A 110 -2.97 2.08 1.96
N VAL A 111 -2.71 1.30 3.00
CA VAL A 111 -3.75 0.69 3.84
C VAL A 111 -4.13 1.66 4.95
N PRO A 112 -5.45 1.93 5.16
CA PRO A 112 -5.89 2.68 6.32
C PRO A 112 -5.53 1.92 7.61
N PHE A 113 -4.65 2.50 8.44
CA PHE A 113 -4.29 1.89 9.71
C PHE A 113 -5.28 2.35 10.79
N THR A 114 -6.05 1.40 11.32
CA THR A 114 -7.04 1.63 12.38
C THR A 114 -6.71 0.77 13.61
N MET A 115 -7.30 1.10 14.77
CA MET A 115 -7.17 0.24 15.95
C MET A 115 -7.66 -1.17 15.65
N GLN A 116 -8.81 -1.32 15.00
CA GLN A 116 -9.35 -2.61 14.58
C GLN A 116 -8.38 -3.38 13.67
N PHE A 117 -7.69 -2.69 12.75
CA PHE A 117 -6.67 -3.31 11.91
C PHE A 117 -5.47 -3.78 12.74
N SER A 118 -5.05 -3.01 13.76
CA SER A 118 -3.92 -3.36 14.62
C SER A 118 -4.17 -4.57 15.52
N GLU A 119 -5.42 -4.90 15.77
CA GLU A 119 -5.83 -6.04 16.63
C GLU A 119 -5.92 -7.36 15.86
N GLN A 120 -5.79 -7.34 14.54
CA GLN A 120 -5.78 -8.56 13.73
C GLN A 120 -4.57 -9.43 14.06
N SER A 121 -4.80 -10.74 14.12
CA SER A 121 -3.69 -11.71 14.19
C SER A 121 -2.91 -11.74 12.85
N ALA A 122 -1.65 -12.18 12.89
CA ALA A 122 -0.87 -12.36 11.67
C ALA A 122 -1.55 -13.31 10.67
N HIS A 123 -2.22 -14.34 11.15
CA HIS A 123 -2.98 -15.28 10.32
C HIS A 123 -4.16 -14.60 9.60
N GLU A 124 -4.96 -13.80 10.31
CA GLU A 124 -6.07 -13.06 9.73
C GLU A 124 -5.59 -12.07 8.68
N TYR A 125 -4.52 -11.33 8.97
CA TYR A 125 -3.90 -10.39 8.04
C TYR A 125 -3.45 -11.08 6.75
N ILE A 126 -2.73 -12.21 6.86
CA ILE A 126 -2.26 -12.96 5.70
C ILE A 126 -3.43 -13.48 4.87
N HIS A 127 -4.40 -14.15 5.48
CA HIS A 127 -5.49 -14.81 4.74
C HIS A 127 -6.57 -13.85 4.27
N GLN A 128 -6.96 -12.88 5.08
CA GLN A 128 -8.06 -11.98 4.74
C GLN A 128 -7.62 -10.80 3.86
N PHE A 129 -6.36 -10.41 3.96
CA PHE A 129 -5.84 -9.28 3.21
C PHE A 129 -4.88 -9.73 2.11
N LEU A 130 -3.72 -10.33 2.43
CA LEU A 130 -2.71 -10.62 1.42
C LEU A 130 -3.20 -11.66 0.39
N VAL A 131 -3.66 -12.83 0.84
CA VAL A 131 -4.09 -13.91 -0.07
C VAL A 131 -5.33 -13.53 -0.88
N LYS A 132 -6.21 -12.70 -0.31
CA LYS A 132 -7.44 -12.28 -1.00
C LYS A 132 -7.22 -11.16 -2.00
N CYS A 133 -6.25 -10.28 -1.75
CA CYS A 133 -6.04 -9.06 -2.54
C CYS A 133 -4.92 -9.19 -3.58
N PHE A 134 -4.03 -10.17 -3.46
CA PHE A 134 -2.87 -10.38 -4.31
C PHE A 134 -2.71 -11.84 -4.74
#